data_3cb48904bb0e92ac497967fe332bbb89
#
_entry.id   3cb48904bb0e92ac497967fe332bbb89
#
_cell.length_a   1.000
_cell.length_b   1.000
_cell.length_c   1.000
_cell.angle_alpha   90.00
_cell.angle_beta   90.00
_cell.angle_gamma   90.00
#
_symmetry.space_group_name_H-M   'P 1'
#
loop_
_entity.id
_entity.type
_entity.pdbx_description
1 polymer ?
#
loop_
_entity_poly.entity_id
_entity_poly.type
_entity_poly.pdbx_seq_one_letter_code
_entity_poly.pdbx_strand_id
1 'polypeptide(L)'
;MLQPLTGRKEWKFFSVLPKADPGLAAAWWVVLLLRGILPAAFAIAMGVLVGAVQRGSPLGGPLAFAGSIFVLLQMLSPIHQAVSANLGDRTAAWLYDRLTEACVRPPGMGHLEDPTLTGDLTVARDFDLGMTGPPLSISMDFIASGMVEMIGGVACAVILARYAWWAPIVLAGAWLATHWLLRESAIWRDRNTEEVRGAQRDADYAYRLAVDPPASKELRLFGLAGWTIDRFIARRTRLHELQYAATRLRERPVVWSMLLVVSANVLVFWLLASAAAAGRISLGEVVVYVQSAVGVSMIAFGGFSWALDGAAAPVAAVLRLEPAMRRAGALRSGHRPADATPARQIRLRDVTFAYPAGASTPPSTGATVLEHFDLTIPAGSSLAIVGQNGAGKTTIAKLLCRLYDPQSGAIEIDGVDIRELDLASWRSRVAAVFQDFIRLELPLRDNVAPAGAPDDAVRAALESAGAANLAALDTVLARGYDGGTDLSGGQWQRVALARALAAVTLGAGVVLLDEPTAQLDVRGEAEIFDRLLAATRHCTTILISHRFSTVRHADRICVLEHGRVIELGTHDELMALAGRYRTMFDLQAQRFIVPDEELGTTYDVLS
;
A
#
# COMPACT_ATOMS: atom_id res chain seq x y z
N MET A 1 -17.75 18.87 19.13
CA MET A 1 -17.36 17.82 20.10
C MET A 1 -15.85 17.70 20.09
N LEU A 2 -15.17 17.97 21.21
CA LEU A 2 -13.72 17.79 21.35
C LEU A 2 -13.44 16.27 21.36
N GLN A 3 -12.79 15.75 20.32
CA GLN A 3 -12.32 14.36 20.33
C GLN A 3 -11.36 14.17 21.52
N PRO A 4 -11.44 13.04 22.24
CA PRO A 4 -10.50 12.77 23.32
C PRO A 4 -9.06 12.82 22.78
N LEU A 5 -8.13 13.35 23.57
CA LEU A 5 -6.72 13.56 23.19
C LEU A 5 -6.08 12.30 22.56
N THR A 6 -6.46 11.13 23.07
CA THR A 6 -6.01 9.81 22.57
C THR A 6 -6.49 9.45 21.16
N GLY A 7 -7.53 10.13 20.65
CA GLY A 7 -8.06 9.92 19.29
C GLY A 7 -7.37 10.76 18.21
N ARG A 8 -6.56 11.74 18.59
CA ARG A 8 -5.88 12.62 17.64
C ARG A 8 -4.75 11.89 16.90
N LYS A 9 -4.57 12.23 15.62
CA LYS A 9 -3.55 11.63 14.74
C LYS A 9 -2.14 11.81 15.31
N GLU A 10 -1.88 12.98 15.87
CA GLU A 10 -0.58 13.36 16.46
C GLU A 10 -0.22 12.47 17.66
N TRP A 11 -1.20 12.19 18.53
CA TRP A 11 -0.96 11.31 19.67
C TRP A 11 -0.66 9.87 19.24
N LYS A 12 -1.33 9.39 18.19
CA LYS A 12 -1.06 8.08 17.61
C LYS A 12 0.38 7.98 17.08
N PHE A 13 0.86 9.04 16.41
CA PHE A 13 2.23 9.10 15.92
C PHE A 13 3.24 8.91 17.07
N PHE A 14 3.17 9.74 18.12
CA PHE A 14 4.09 9.61 19.25
C PHE A 14 3.97 8.27 19.98
N SER A 15 2.80 7.64 20.00
CA SER A 15 2.58 6.34 20.63
C SER A 15 3.23 5.17 19.88
N VAL A 16 3.60 5.35 18.61
CA VAL A 16 4.28 4.34 17.79
C VAL A 16 5.79 4.37 17.98
N LEU A 17 6.40 5.53 18.26
CA LEU A 17 7.85 5.66 18.39
C LEU A 17 8.47 4.63 19.36
N PRO A 18 7.96 4.46 20.61
CA PRO A 18 8.51 3.44 21.51
C PRO A 18 8.21 2.00 21.11
N LYS A 19 7.24 1.78 20.19
CA LYS A 19 6.95 0.43 19.65
C LYS A 19 7.90 0.05 18.52
N ALA A 20 8.35 1.06 17.76
CA ALA A 20 9.34 0.87 16.70
C ALA A 20 10.73 0.61 17.28
N ASP A 21 11.18 1.48 18.20
CA ASP A 21 12.45 1.28 18.92
C ASP A 21 12.40 2.04 20.27
N PRO A 22 12.29 1.34 21.41
CA PRO A 22 12.18 1.99 22.73
C PRO A 22 13.45 2.73 23.15
N GLY A 23 14.64 2.23 22.76
CA GLY A 23 15.92 2.84 23.11
C GLY A 23 16.15 4.16 22.37
N LEU A 24 15.96 4.15 21.04
CA LEU A 24 16.06 5.37 20.23
C LEU A 24 14.98 6.39 20.60
N ALA A 25 13.75 5.95 20.90
CA ALA A 25 12.69 6.84 21.34
C ALA A 25 13.04 7.55 22.66
N ALA A 26 13.57 6.81 23.65
CA ALA A 26 14.04 7.40 24.91
C ALA A 26 15.20 8.39 24.67
N ALA A 27 16.20 8.00 23.89
CA ALA A 27 17.33 8.86 23.52
C ALA A 27 16.85 10.14 22.82
N TRP A 28 15.90 10.02 21.90
CA TRP A 28 15.31 11.14 21.17
C TRP A 28 14.67 12.15 22.11
N TRP A 29 13.85 11.69 23.07
CA TRP A 29 13.21 12.57 24.07
C TRP A 29 14.23 13.25 25.00
N VAL A 30 15.26 12.52 25.43
CA VAL A 30 16.30 13.07 26.31
C VAL A 30 17.10 14.16 25.59
N VAL A 31 17.57 13.87 24.36
CA VAL A 31 18.36 14.85 23.58
C VAL A 31 17.50 16.06 23.19
N LEU A 32 16.21 15.85 22.88
CA LEU A 32 15.25 16.90 22.59
C LEU A 32 15.07 17.87 23.78
N LEU A 33 14.86 17.32 24.98
CA LEU A 33 14.72 18.12 26.20
C LEU A 33 16.00 18.90 26.51
N LEU A 34 17.17 18.23 26.41
CA LEU A 34 18.47 18.88 26.63
C LEU A 34 18.66 20.05 25.65
N ARG A 35 18.47 19.81 24.33
CA ARG A 35 18.60 20.87 23.32
C ARG A 35 17.62 22.00 23.51
N GLY A 36 16.41 21.73 23.98
CA GLY A 36 15.39 22.74 24.21
C GLY A 36 15.74 23.66 25.40
N ILE A 37 16.36 23.14 26.47
CA ILE A 37 16.69 23.92 27.69
C ILE A 37 18.02 24.69 27.53
N LEU A 38 18.97 24.16 26.76
CA LEU A 38 20.32 24.74 26.65
C LEU A 38 20.36 26.20 26.17
N PRO A 39 19.53 26.70 25.22
CA PRO A 39 19.53 28.12 24.85
C PRO A 39 19.23 29.05 26.00
N ALA A 40 18.28 28.66 26.85
CA ALA A 40 17.94 29.40 28.06
C ALA A 40 19.09 29.38 29.12
N ALA A 41 19.72 28.22 29.29
CA ALA A 41 20.91 28.08 30.12
C ALA A 41 22.09 28.92 29.58
N PHE A 42 22.27 28.99 28.26
CA PHE A 42 23.28 29.81 27.62
C PHE A 42 23.04 31.31 27.86
N ALA A 43 21.77 31.77 27.80
CA ALA A 43 21.42 33.15 28.13
C ALA A 43 21.84 33.52 29.59
N ILE A 44 21.60 32.60 30.53
CA ILE A 44 22.02 32.80 31.94
C ILE A 44 23.56 32.83 32.03
N ALA A 45 24.26 31.94 31.40
CA ALA A 45 25.72 31.86 31.40
C ALA A 45 26.35 33.14 30.85
N MET A 46 25.80 33.66 29.75
CA MET A 46 26.24 34.94 29.18
C MET A 46 25.98 36.12 30.11
N GLY A 47 24.86 36.16 30.82
CA GLY A 47 24.58 37.17 31.81
C GLY A 47 25.55 37.13 33.02
N VAL A 48 25.89 35.91 33.48
CA VAL A 48 26.90 35.69 34.53
C VAL A 48 28.27 36.18 34.08
N LEU A 49 28.67 35.88 32.86
CA LEU A 49 29.94 36.29 32.25
C LEU A 49 30.03 37.82 32.17
N VAL A 50 29.01 38.48 31.62
CA VAL A 50 28.96 39.95 31.49
C VAL A 50 28.96 40.62 32.89
N GLY A 51 28.21 40.07 33.85
CA GLY A 51 28.21 40.55 35.21
C GLY A 51 29.58 40.39 35.92
N ALA A 52 30.35 39.33 35.60
CA ALA A 52 31.70 39.15 36.10
C ALA A 52 32.67 40.19 35.51
N VAL A 53 32.56 40.47 34.20
CA VAL A 53 33.34 41.54 33.54
C VAL A 53 33.06 42.90 34.17
N GLN A 54 31.78 43.23 34.42
CA GLN A 54 31.37 44.49 35.01
C GLN A 54 31.93 44.67 36.43
N ARG A 55 32.01 43.61 37.23
CA ARG A 55 32.54 43.63 38.60
C ARG A 55 34.05 43.48 38.70
N GLY A 56 34.76 43.31 37.60
CA GLY A 56 36.18 43.05 37.58
C GLY A 56 36.60 41.71 38.26
N SER A 57 35.66 40.73 38.29
CA SER A 57 35.89 39.43 38.93
C SER A 57 36.67 38.48 38.01
N PRO A 58 37.32 37.41 38.54
CA PRO A 58 37.99 36.41 37.70
C PRO A 58 37.06 35.81 36.64
N LEU A 59 37.46 35.80 35.37
CA LEU A 59 36.65 35.40 34.24
C LEU A 59 36.70 33.89 33.92
N GLY A 60 37.66 33.16 34.48
CA GLY A 60 37.93 31.76 34.13
C GLY A 60 36.71 30.85 34.34
N GLY A 61 36.04 30.95 35.48
CA GLY A 61 34.83 30.15 35.79
C GLY A 61 33.64 30.48 34.88
N PRO A 62 33.22 31.79 34.83
CA PRO A 62 32.12 32.19 33.93
C PRO A 62 32.35 31.86 32.43
N LEU A 63 33.61 32.02 31.96
CA LEU A 63 33.98 31.71 30.58
C LEU A 63 33.93 30.20 30.31
N ALA A 64 34.46 29.39 31.24
CA ALA A 64 34.39 27.94 31.15
C ALA A 64 32.93 27.45 31.16
N PHE A 65 32.06 28.03 31.98
CA PHE A 65 30.64 27.69 32.04
C PHE A 65 29.92 28.02 30.74
N ALA A 66 30.09 29.24 30.20
CA ALA A 66 29.48 29.63 28.93
C ALA A 66 30.02 28.80 27.74
N GLY A 67 31.35 28.57 27.72
CA GLY A 67 32.00 27.76 26.70
C GLY A 67 31.54 26.30 26.72
N SER A 68 31.39 25.72 27.92
CA SER A 68 30.87 24.34 28.03
C SER A 68 29.46 24.20 27.47
N ILE A 69 28.55 25.13 27.79
CA ILE A 69 27.19 25.11 27.25
C ILE A 69 27.20 25.33 25.75
N PHE A 70 28.05 26.22 25.23
CA PHE A 70 28.18 26.46 23.81
C PHE A 70 28.64 25.20 23.05
N VAL A 71 29.71 24.55 23.56
CA VAL A 71 30.20 23.28 22.95
C VAL A 71 29.11 22.21 22.99
N LEU A 72 28.39 22.09 24.11
CA LEU A 72 27.30 21.11 24.23
C LEU A 72 26.17 21.38 23.24
N LEU A 73 25.78 22.65 23.01
CA LEU A 73 24.82 23.05 21.98
C LEU A 73 25.24 22.60 20.58
N GLN A 74 26.54 22.80 20.26
CA GLN A 74 27.07 22.40 18.94
C GLN A 74 27.10 20.87 18.77
N MET A 75 27.50 20.14 19.81
CA MET A 75 27.60 18.68 19.76
C MET A 75 26.24 17.99 19.74
N LEU A 76 25.26 18.49 20.46
CA LEU A 76 23.93 17.87 20.53
C LEU A 76 23.14 18.02 19.21
N SER A 77 23.45 18.99 18.36
CA SER A 77 22.73 19.19 17.11
C SER A 77 22.89 18.01 16.14
N PRO A 78 24.12 17.60 15.73
CA PRO A 78 24.30 16.47 14.85
C PRO A 78 23.86 15.14 15.49
N ILE A 79 24.04 14.99 16.81
CA ILE A 79 23.57 13.80 17.54
C ILE A 79 22.04 13.69 17.44
N HIS A 80 21.34 14.80 17.64
CA HIS A 80 19.88 14.82 17.55
C HIS A 80 19.39 14.50 16.14
N GLN A 81 20.05 15.05 15.09
CA GLN A 81 19.71 14.72 13.70
C GLN A 81 19.91 13.24 13.42
N ALA A 82 21.04 12.66 13.84
CA ALA A 82 21.31 11.23 13.65
C ALA A 82 20.28 10.36 14.38
N VAL A 83 19.92 10.69 15.63
CA VAL A 83 18.91 9.95 16.40
C VAL A 83 17.53 10.10 15.76
N SER A 84 17.17 11.31 15.30
CA SER A 84 15.89 11.58 14.63
C SER A 84 15.76 10.80 13.33
N ALA A 85 16.78 10.81 12.48
CA ALA A 85 16.79 10.08 11.23
C ALA A 85 16.66 8.56 11.45
N ASN A 86 17.49 8.00 12.33
CA ASN A 86 17.43 6.57 12.66
C ASN A 86 16.07 6.14 13.25
N LEU A 87 15.50 6.96 14.15
CA LEU A 87 14.18 6.67 14.72
C LEU A 87 13.08 6.76 13.62
N GLY A 88 13.21 7.71 12.70
CA GLY A 88 12.34 7.84 11.54
C GLY A 88 12.37 6.60 10.64
N ASP A 89 13.57 6.13 10.29
CA ASP A 89 13.76 4.92 9.47
C ASP A 89 13.23 3.67 10.17
N ARG A 90 13.49 3.51 11.49
CA ARG A 90 12.92 2.40 12.28
C ARG A 90 11.40 2.45 12.34
N THR A 91 10.83 3.66 12.46
CA THR A 91 9.38 3.84 12.47
C THR A 91 8.77 3.53 11.10
N ALA A 92 9.44 3.92 10.00
CA ALA A 92 9.03 3.58 8.65
C ALA A 92 9.07 2.05 8.43
N ALA A 93 10.16 1.39 8.79
CA ALA A 93 10.28 -0.07 8.70
C ALA A 93 9.16 -0.77 9.50
N TRP A 94 8.89 -0.35 10.73
CA TRP A 94 7.82 -0.89 11.56
C TRP A 94 6.43 -0.73 10.92
N LEU A 95 6.19 0.41 10.24
CA LEU A 95 4.93 0.66 9.53
C LEU A 95 4.80 -0.24 8.30
N TYR A 96 5.89 -0.43 7.53
CA TYR A 96 5.90 -1.33 6.37
C TYR A 96 5.65 -2.77 6.78
N ASP A 97 6.28 -3.25 7.85
CA ASP A 97 6.04 -4.60 8.38
C ASP A 97 4.57 -4.79 8.75
N ARG A 98 3.97 -3.82 9.46
CA ARG A 98 2.55 -3.85 9.83
C ARG A 98 1.61 -3.81 8.63
N LEU A 99 1.93 -2.96 7.65
CA LEU A 99 1.14 -2.83 6.44
C LEU A 99 1.18 -4.12 5.62
N THR A 100 2.39 -4.67 5.42
CA THR A 100 2.59 -5.94 4.70
C THR A 100 1.85 -7.07 5.40
N GLU A 101 1.98 -7.17 6.73
CA GLU A 101 1.28 -8.14 7.53
C GLU A 101 -0.25 -8.01 7.44
N ALA A 102 -0.77 -6.76 7.44
CA ALA A 102 -2.19 -6.50 7.28
C ALA A 102 -2.74 -6.89 5.90
N CYS A 103 -1.92 -6.79 4.84
CA CYS A 103 -2.28 -7.19 3.49
C CYS A 103 -2.22 -8.71 3.27
N VAL A 104 -1.20 -9.40 3.84
CA VAL A 104 -0.90 -10.79 3.50
C VAL A 104 -1.51 -11.79 4.49
N ARG A 105 -1.59 -11.45 5.79
CA ARG A 105 -2.09 -12.39 6.83
C ARG A 105 -3.57 -12.77 6.74
N PRO A 106 -4.50 -11.85 6.38
CA PRO A 106 -5.90 -12.24 6.29
C PRO A 106 -6.10 -13.31 5.22
N PRO A 107 -6.76 -14.43 5.54
CA PRO A 107 -6.83 -15.57 4.64
C PRO A 107 -7.79 -15.39 3.46
N GLY A 108 -8.73 -14.45 3.52
CA GLY A 108 -9.67 -14.15 2.44
C GLY A 108 -9.20 -12.97 1.57
N MET A 109 -9.94 -12.68 0.50
CA MET A 109 -9.63 -11.61 -0.47
C MET A 109 -10.38 -10.30 -0.22
N GLY A 110 -11.44 -10.30 0.58
CA GLY A 110 -12.36 -9.17 0.73
C GLY A 110 -11.69 -7.85 1.16
N HIS A 111 -10.60 -7.91 1.92
CA HIS A 111 -9.88 -6.72 2.38
C HIS A 111 -9.06 -6.01 1.28
N LEU A 112 -8.66 -6.72 0.22
CA LEU A 112 -7.93 -6.15 -0.92
C LEU A 112 -8.88 -5.63 -2.01
N GLU A 113 -10.12 -6.08 -2.00
CA GLU A 113 -11.15 -5.70 -2.97
C GLU A 113 -12.11 -4.61 -2.46
N ASP A 114 -12.04 -4.24 -1.17
CA ASP A 114 -12.85 -3.17 -0.58
C ASP A 114 -12.32 -1.78 -1.00
N PRO A 115 -13.09 -0.98 -1.77
CA PRO A 115 -12.64 0.33 -2.26
C PRO A 115 -12.36 1.33 -1.14
N THR A 116 -13.01 1.18 0.01
CA THR A 116 -12.80 2.09 1.16
C THR A 116 -11.43 1.84 1.78
N LEU A 117 -11.01 0.57 1.87
CA LEU A 117 -9.69 0.18 2.35
C LEU A 117 -8.58 0.50 1.33
N THR A 118 -8.87 0.36 0.02
CA THR A 118 -7.93 0.67 -1.05
C THR A 118 -7.51 2.15 -1.05
N GLY A 119 -8.42 3.07 -0.72
CA GLY A 119 -8.11 4.49 -0.57
C GLY A 119 -7.11 4.77 0.56
N ASP A 120 -7.33 4.20 1.74
CA ASP A 120 -6.40 4.31 2.87
C ASP A 120 -5.09 3.56 2.60
N LEU A 121 -5.13 2.43 1.88
CA LEU A 121 -3.96 1.65 1.48
C LEU A 121 -3.02 2.46 0.56
N THR A 122 -3.56 3.21 -0.40
CA THR A 122 -2.76 4.07 -1.28
C THR A 122 -1.97 5.11 -0.47
N VAL A 123 -2.63 5.76 0.52
CA VAL A 123 -1.96 6.72 1.41
C VAL A 123 -0.91 6.03 2.29
N ALA A 124 -1.19 4.82 2.77
CA ALA A 124 -0.29 4.07 3.63
C ALA A 124 0.90 3.45 2.88
N ARG A 125 0.76 3.14 1.58
CA ARG A 125 1.81 2.50 0.77
C ARG A 125 2.92 3.46 0.38
N ASP A 126 2.55 4.69 0.01
CA ASP A 126 3.47 5.60 -0.69
C ASP A 126 4.02 6.70 0.23
N PHE A 127 3.86 6.57 1.56
CA PHE A 127 4.20 7.63 2.52
C PHE A 127 5.71 7.95 2.58
N ASP A 128 6.58 6.96 2.35
CA ASP A 128 8.03 7.11 2.46
C ASP A 128 8.70 7.39 1.09
N LEU A 129 7.93 7.36 0.01
CA LEU A 129 8.42 7.64 -1.35
C LEU A 129 8.51 9.14 -1.66
N GLY A 130 8.18 10.01 -0.70
CA GLY A 130 8.19 11.46 -0.89
C GLY A 130 7.03 12.00 -1.72
N MET A 131 6.05 11.16 -2.08
CA MET A 131 4.91 11.58 -2.91
C MET A 131 3.82 12.33 -2.11
N THR A 132 3.60 11.92 -0.87
CA THR A 132 2.58 12.51 0.03
C THR A 132 3.17 13.46 1.08
N GLY A 133 4.48 13.44 1.27
CA GLY A 133 5.24 14.23 2.23
C GLY A 133 6.70 13.81 2.25
N PRO A 134 7.58 14.49 3.01
CA PRO A 134 8.95 14.03 3.16
C PRO A 134 8.99 12.68 3.89
N PRO A 135 10.01 11.83 3.61
CA PRO A 135 10.25 10.60 4.35
C PRO A 135 10.22 10.79 5.87
N LEU A 136 9.88 9.73 6.61
CA LEU A 136 9.75 9.85 8.07
C LEU A 136 11.06 10.24 8.75
N SER A 137 12.21 9.82 8.23
CA SER A 137 13.54 10.22 8.71
C SER A 137 13.74 11.74 8.67
N ILE A 138 13.31 12.38 7.58
CA ILE A 138 13.35 13.84 7.42
C ILE A 138 12.28 14.52 8.28
N SER A 139 11.05 13.99 8.27
CA SER A 139 9.94 14.53 9.06
C SER A 139 10.26 14.55 10.56
N MET A 140 10.93 13.51 11.07
CA MET A 140 11.35 13.44 12.47
C MET A 140 12.30 14.55 12.88
N ASP A 141 13.22 14.98 12.01
CA ASP A 141 14.14 16.09 12.30
C ASP A 141 13.38 17.43 12.36
N PHE A 142 12.44 17.67 11.46
CA PHE A 142 11.58 18.87 11.51
C PHE A 142 10.67 18.89 12.76
N ILE A 143 10.07 17.75 13.12
CA ILE A 143 9.25 17.62 14.33
C ILE A 143 10.11 17.90 15.56
N ALA A 144 11.29 17.30 15.62
CA ALA A 144 12.23 17.46 16.70
C ALA A 144 12.69 18.92 16.84
N SER A 145 13.08 19.56 15.74
CA SER A 145 13.49 20.96 15.73
C SER A 145 12.38 21.89 16.21
N GLY A 146 11.15 21.71 15.75
CA GLY A 146 10.01 22.49 16.21
C GLY A 146 9.70 22.29 17.69
N MET A 147 9.87 21.07 18.22
CA MET A 147 9.70 20.80 19.65
C MET A 147 10.82 21.41 20.50
N VAL A 148 12.07 21.36 20.02
CA VAL A 148 13.23 22.01 20.65
C VAL A 148 12.99 23.52 20.76
N GLU A 149 12.54 24.15 19.68
CA GLU A 149 12.20 25.58 19.64
C GLU A 149 11.09 25.92 20.64
N MET A 150 10.03 25.12 20.68
CA MET A 150 8.93 25.32 21.62
C MET A 150 9.39 25.21 23.07
N ILE A 151 10.19 24.20 23.42
CA ILE A 151 10.74 24.02 24.77
C ILE A 151 11.67 25.17 25.12
N GLY A 152 12.55 25.58 24.19
CA GLY A 152 13.47 26.70 24.34
C GLY A 152 12.73 28.02 24.58
N GLY A 153 11.69 28.27 23.80
CA GLY A 153 10.84 29.44 23.96
C GLY A 153 10.12 29.49 25.31
N VAL A 154 9.60 28.33 25.77
CA VAL A 154 9.00 28.23 27.13
C VAL A 154 10.04 28.44 28.21
N ALA A 155 11.23 27.85 28.09
CA ALA A 155 12.31 28.07 29.08
C ALA A 155 12.74 29.54 29.14
N CYS A 156 12.87 30.22 28.00
CA CYS A 156 13.15 31.65 27.92
C CYS A 156 11.99 32.50 28.53
N ALA A 157 10.73 32.10 28.31
CA ALA A 157 9.57 32.76 28.89
C ALA A 157 9.59 32.68 30.43
N VAL A 158 9.98 31.54 31.02
CA VAL A 158 10.13 31.35 32.45
C VAL A 158 11.22 32.27 33.03
N ILE A 159 12.35 32.42 32.32
CA ILE A 159 13.41 33.34 32.71
C ILE A 159 12.92 34.79 32.65
N LEU A 160 12.28 35.20 31.58
CA LEU A 160 11.75 36.55 31.40
C LEU A 160 10.67 36.90 32.42
N ALA A 161 9.89 35.93 32.91
CA ALA A 161 8.89 36.12 33.96
C ALA A 161 9.51 36.59 35.28
N ARG A 162 10.80 36.35 35.53
CA ARG A 162 11.53 36.90 36.70
C ARG A 162 11.74 38.39 36.63
N TYR A 163 11.82 38.95 35.41
CA TYR A 163 11.83 40.40 35.23
C TYR A 163 10.43 40.99 35.46
N ALA A 164 9.46 40.49 34.74
CA ALA A 164 8.07 40.89 34.84
C ALA A 164 7.15 39.76 34.37
N TRP A 165 6.24 39.30 35.21
CA TRP A 165 5.36 38.15 34.94
C TRP A 165 4.48 38.31 33.68
N TRP A 166 4.16 39.57 33.31
CA TRP A 166 3.35 39.87 32.10
C TRP A 166 4.16 39.88 30.81
N ALA A 167 5.50 40.12 30.86
CA ALA A 167 6.32 40.27 29.66
C ALA A 167 6.34 39.00 28.75
N PRO A 168 6.52 37.80 29.31
CA PRO A 168 6.42 36.60 28.47
C PRO A 168 5.01 36.36 27.90
N ILE A 169 3.96 36.79 28.65
CA ILE A 169 2.56 36.65 28.18
C ILE A 169 2.32 37.55 26.97
N VAL A 170 2.81 38.78 26.99
CA VAL A 170 2.68 39.74 25.88
C VAL A 170 3.43 39.22 24.64
N LEU A 171 4.70 38.80 24.82
CA LEU A 171 5.49 38.27 23.67
C LEU A 171 4.94 36.96 23.16
N ALA A 172 4.72 35.96 24.03
CA ALA A 172 4.16 34.68 23.61
C ALA A 172 2.75 34.83 23.02
N GLY A 173 1.93 35.72 23.61
CA GLY A 173 0.60 36.02 23.10
C GLY A 173 0.63 36.67 21.69
N ALA A 174 1.56 37.61 21.47
CA ALA A 174 1.76 38.21 20.14
C ALA A 174 2.18 37.12 19.10
N TRP A 175 3.11 36.25 19.46
CA TRP A 175 3.57 35.18 18.59
C TRP A 175 2.50 34.10 18.36
N LEU A 176 1.73 33.71 19.36
CA LEU A 176 0.63 32.77 19.24
C LEU A 176 -0.53 33.35 18.42
N ALA A 177 -0.82 34.68 18.60
CA ALA A 177 -1.80 35.38 17.75
C ALA A 177 -1.34 35.43 16.29
N THR A 178 -0.04 35.63 16.05
CA THR A 178 0.56 35.50 14.72
C THR A 178 0.34 34.11 14.13
N HIS A 179 0.58 33.08 14.94
CA HIS A 179 0.34 31.71 14.55
C HIS A 179 -1.13 31.44 14.19
N TRP A 180 -2.06 32.00 14.97
CA TRP A 180 -3.49 31.93 14.69
C TRP A 180 -3.88 32.70 13.43
N LEU A 181 -3.39 33.92 13.23
CA LEU A 181 -3.63 34.75 12.04
C LEU A 181 -3.06 34.10 10.77
N LEU A 182 -1.86 33.52 10.86
CA LEU A 182 -1.23 32.78 9.76
C LEU A 182 -1.92 31.45 9.48
N ARG A 183 -2.53 30.81 10.48
CA ARG A 183 -3.36 29.62 10.29
C ARG A 183 -4.61 29.92 9.46
N GLU A 184 -5.20 31.08 9.63
CA GLU A 184 -6.32 31.53 8.79
C GLU A 184 -5.89 31.93 7.37
N SER A 185 -4.61 32.33 7.19
CA SER A 185 -4.02 32.67 5.89
C SER A 185 -3.41 31.49 5.13
N ALA A 186 -3.85 30.26 5.37
CA ALA A 186 -3.60 29.08 4.56
C ALA A 186 -2.25 28.34 4.70
N ILE A 187 -1.29 28.80 5.50
CA ILE A 187 -0.05 28.02 5.74
C ILE A 187 -0.35 26.70 6.46
N TRP A 188 -1.47 26.64 7.17
CA TRP A 188 -1.89 25.54 8.05
C TRP A 188 -3.21 24.89 7.66
N ARG A 189 -3.77 25.22 6.48
CA ARG A 189 -4.96 24.53 5.99
C ARG A 189 -4.62 23.11 5.60
N ASP A 190 -5.56 22.20 5.86
CA ASP A 190 -5.44 20.81 5.47
C ASP A 190 -5.21 20.73 3.94
N ARG A 191 -3.96 20.40 3.56
CA ARG A 191 -3.57 20.21 2.15
C ARG A 191 -4.07 18.88 1.59
N ASN A 192 -4.61 18.02 2.44
CA ASN A 192 -5.06 16.67 2.11
C ASN A 192 -6.59 16.56 2.07
N THR A 193 -7.26 17.61 1.57
CA THR A 193 -8.70 17.54 1.32
C THR A 193 -9.02 16.46 0.29
N GLU A 194 -10.25 15.94 0.29
CA GLU A 194 -10.70 14.93 -0.68
C GLU A 194 -10.52 15.42 -2.12
N GLU A 195 -10.77 16.73 -2.37
CA GLU A 195 -10.57 17.35 -3.67
C GLU A 195 -9.10 17.35 -4.12
N VAL A 196 -8.17 17.67 -3.22
CA VAL A 196 -6.72 17.64 -3.51
C VAL A 196 -6.25 16.21 -3.76
N ARG A 197 -6.71 15.23 -2.96
CA ARG A 197 -6.41 13.80 -3.17
C ARG A 197 -6.94 13.30 -4.51
N GLY A 198 -8.15 13.72 -4.90
CA GLY A 198 -8.71 13.42 -6.22
C GLY A 198 -7.86 13.98 -7.35
N ALA A 199 -7.52 15.28 -7.29
CA ALA A 199 -6.68 15.93 -8.29
C ALA A 199 -5.26 15.32 -8.36
N GLN A 200 -4.72 14.88 -7.24
CA GLN A 200 -3.43 14.18 -7.20
C GLN A 200 -3.49 12.83 -7.90
N ARG A 201 -4.50 11.99 -7.62
CA ARG A 201 -4.71 10.72 -8.32
C ARG A 201 -4.83 10.92 -9.84
N ASP A 202 -5.56 11.94 -10.28
CA ASP A 202 -5.71 12.29 -11.70
C ASP A 202 -4.39 12.71 -12.35
N ALA A 203 -3.57 13.50 -11.65
CA ALA A 203 -2.27 13.94 -12.12
C ALA A 203 -1.27 12.78 -12.17
N ASP A 204 -1.25 11.92 -11.14
CA ASP A 204 -0.40 10.72 -11.07
C ASP A 204 -0.77 9.70 -12.15
N TYR A 205 -2.06 9.52 -12.44
CA TYR A 205 -2.50 8.68 -13.55
C TYR A 205 -2.00 9.21 -14.90
N ALA A 206 -2.16 10.52 -15.15
CA ALA A 206 -1.68 11.13 -16.39
C ALA A 206 -0.14 11.04 -16.53
N TYR A 207 0.60 11.16 -15.42
CA TYR A 207 2.05 10.97 -15.38
C TYR A 207 2.44 9.54 -15.72
N ARG A 208 1.86 8.54 -15.02
CA ARG A 208 2.14 7.12 -15.28
C ARG A 208 1.79 6.71 -16.70
N LEU A 209 0.69 7.25 -17.27
CA LEU A 209 0.35 7.01 -18.66
C LEU A 209 1.48 7.44 -19.62
N ALA A 210 2.20 8.54 -19.30
CA ALA A 210 3.31 9.03 -20.12
C ALA A 210 4.61 8.25 -19.93
N VAL A 211 4.88 7.75 -18.71
CA VAL A 211 6.21 7.26 -18.29
C VAL A 211 6.28 5.75 -18.25
N ASP A 212 5.16 5.08 -17.91
CA ASP A 212 5.15 3.63 -17.75
C ASP A 212 5.14 2.91 -19.11
N PRO A 213 5.90 1.81 -19.25
CA PRO A 213 6.02 1.06 -20.51
C PRO A 213 4.71 0.51 -21.10
N PRO A 214 3.69 0.09 -20.33
CA PRO A 214 2.50 -0.55 -20.88
C PRO A 214 1.77 0.28 -21.94
N ALA A 215 1.59 1.59 -21.71
CA ALA A 215 0.87 2.49 -22.63
C ALA A 215 1.73 2.97 -23.82
N SER A 216 3.05 2.78 -23.76
CA SER A 216 3.99 3.43 -24.68
C SER A 216 3.79 3.05 -26.17
N LYS A 217 3.32 1.84 -26.46
CA LYS A 217 3.07 1.34 -27.83
C LYS A 217 1.87 2.06 -28.44
N GLU A 218 0.77 2.12 -27.72
CA GLU A 218 -0.48 2.74 -28.18
C GLU A 218 -0.34 4.26 -28.30
N LEU A 219 0.31 4.90 -27.35
CA LEU A 219 0.58 6.34 -27.41
C LEU A 219 1.35 6.74 -28.67
N ARG A 220 2.31 5.91 -29.10
CA ARG A 220 3.08 6.14 -30.34
C ARG A 220 2.28 5.79 -31.58
N LEU A 221 1.60 4.64 -31.57
CA LEU A 221 0.82 4.16 -32.71
C LEU A 221 -0.31 5.14 -33.07
N PHE A 222 -1.00 5.66 -32.06
CA PHE A 222 -2.12 6.58 -32.27
C PHE A 222 -1.71 8.06 -32.26
N GLY A 223 -0.40 8.39 -32.20
CA GLY A 223 0.09 9.77 -32.23
C GLY A 223 -0.34 10.60 -31.02
N LEU A 224 -0.59 9.98 -29.87
CA LEU A 224 -1.19 10.62 -28.68
C LEU A 224 -0.19 11.39 -27.81
N ALA A 225 1.05 11.64 -28.28
CA ALA A 225 2.07 12.32 -27.47
C ALA A 225 1.62 13.71 -27.01
N GLY A 226 1.11 14.54 -27.93
CA GLY A 226 0.57 15.87 -27.61
C GLY A 226 -0.60 15.81 -26.65
N TRP A 227 -1.58 14.94 -26.92
CA TRP A 227 -2.74 14.74 -26.05
C TRP A 227 -2.34 14.33 -24.62
N THR A 228 -1.35 13.44 -24.47
CA THR A 228 -0.88 12.98 -23.15
C THR A 228 -0.21 14.12 -22.38
N ILE A 229 0.63 14.92 -23.06
CA ILE A 229 1.29 16.09 -22.47
C ILE A 229 0.25 17.12 -22.03
N ASP A 230 -0.69 17.47 -22.89
CA ASP A 230 -1.74 18.45 -22.59
C ASP A 230 -2.61 17.99 -21.42
N ARG A 231 -2.95 16.70 -21.39
CA ARG A 231 -3.71 16.11 -20.30
C ARG A 231 -2.94 16.16 -18.97
N PHE A 232 -1.66 15.83 -18.98
CA PHE A 232 -0.80 15.93 -17.79
C PHE A 232 -0.70 17.38 -17.32
N ILE A 233 -0.42 18.33 -18.21
CA ILE A 233 -0.35 19.76 -17.88
C ILE A 233 -1.66 20.23 -17.25
N ALA A 234 -2.81 19.92 -17.85
CA ALA A 234 -4.11 20.33 -17.33
C ALA A 234 -4.38 19.78 -15.92
N ARG A 235 -4.10 18.48 -15.67
CA ARG A 235 -4.29 17.84 -14.36
C ARG A 235 -3.30 18.36 -13.32
N ARG A 236 -2.05 18.55 -13.71
CA ARG A 236 -1.01 19.10 -12.85
C ARG A 236 -1.29 20.56 -12.48
N THR A 237 -1.74 21.37 -13.43
CA THR A 237 -2.14 22.76 -13.17
C THR A 237 -3.30 22.82 -12.19
N ARG A 238 -4.33 21.99 -12.38
CA ARG A 238 -5.46 21.92 -11.44
C ARG A 238 -5.02 21.56 -10.02
N LEU A 239 -4.16 20.55 -9.88
CA LEU A 239 -3.58 20.18 -8.59
C LEU A 239 -2.82 21.36 -7.97
N HIS A 240 -1.99 22.03 -8.78
CA HIS A 240 -1.20 23.18 -8.34
C HIS A 240 -2.08 24.36 -7.90
N GLU A 241 -3.15 24.65 -8.63
CA GLU A 241 -4.12 25.69 -8.27
C GLU A 241 -4.77 25.39 -6.91
N LEU A 242 -5.19 24.15 -6.68
CA LEU A 242 -5.77 23.75 -5.40
C LEU A 242 -4.77 23.86 -4.25
N GLN A 243 -3.53 23.42 -4.47
CA GLN A 243 -2.45 23.53 -3.49
C GLN A 243 -2.07 24.99 -3.25
N TYR A 244 -1.99 25.82 -4.31
CA TYR A 244 -1.70 27.25 -4.20
C TYR A 244 -2.82 27.99 -3.48
N ALA A 245 -4.08 27.72 -3.81
CA ALA A 245 -5.22 28.31 -3.11
C ALA A 245 -5.23 27.98 -1.61
N ALA A 246 -4.77 26.76 -1.27
CA ALA A 246 -4.60 26.33 0.12
C ALA A 246 -3.40 27.00 0.82
N THR A 247 -2.37 27.44 0.09
CA THR A 247 -1.12 27.98 0.65
C THR A 247 -0.93 29.47 0.41
N ARG A 248 -1.85 30.12 -0.31
CA ARG A 248 -1.74 31.55 -0.62
C ARG A 248 -1.78 32.40 0.65
N LEU A 249 -0.68 33.10 0.90
CA LEU A 249 -0.59 34.10 1.95
C LEU A 249 -1.56 35.26 1.66
N ARG A 250 -2.42 35.55 2.62
CA ARG A 250 -3.25 36.76 2.59
C ARG A 250 -2.44 37.91 3.19
N GLU A 251 -2.26 38.97 2.43
CA GLU A 251 -1.40 40.10 2.81
C GLU A 251 -1.87 40.77 4.12
N ARG A 252 -3.18 40.98 4.29
CA ARG A 252 -3.74 41.66 5.47
C ARG A 252 -3.41 40.97 6.80
N PRO A 253 -3.65 39.66 7.01
CA PRO A 253 -3.25 38.97 8.24
C PRO A 253 -1.76 39.04 8.52
N VAL A 254 -0.91 38.97 7.48
CA VAL A 254 0.56 39.06 7.62
C VAL A 254 0.96 40.44 8.16
N VAL A 255 0.42 41.53 7.57
CA VAL A 255 0.73 42.89 8.04
C VAL A 255 0.29 43.09 9.50
N TRP A 256 -0.92 42.67 9.87
CA TRP A 256 -1.39 42.78 11.24
C TRP A 256 -0.57 41.95 12.22
N SER A 257 -0.17 40.73 11.85
CA SER A 257 0.69 39.90 12.69
C SER A 257 2.06 40.53 12.89
N MET A 258 2.63 41.10 11.83
CA MET A 258 3.92 41.80 11.90
C MET A 258 3.87 43.03 12.80
N LEU A 259 2.83 43.84 12.65
CA LEU A 259 2.61 45.01 13.53
C LEU A 259 2.46 44.61 14.99
N LEU A 260 1.72 43.54 15.27
CA LEU A 260 1.52 43.05 16.65
C LEU A 260 2.83 42.58 17.27
N VAL A 261 3.62 41.78 16.55
CA VAL A 261 4.92 41.28 17.03
C VAL A 261 5.91 42.42 17.23
N VAL A 262 6.02 43.35 16.27
CA VAL A 262 6.90 44.52 16.38
C VAL A 262 6.51 45.35 17.58
N SER A 263 5.22 45.67 17.77
CA SER A 263 4.73 46.47 18.88
C SER A 263 5.01 45.80 20.23
N ALA A 264 4.79 44.47 20.35
CA ALA A 264 5.09 43.71 21.57
C ALA A 264 6.58 43.72 21.90
N ASN A 265 7.45 43.53 20.91
CA ASN A 265 8.90 43.56 21.11
C ASN A 265 9.40 44.97 21.47
N VAL A 266 8.95 46.00 20.76
CA VAL A 266 9.29 47.41 21.06
C VAL A 266 8.90 47.75 22.50
N LEU A 267 7.71 47.37 22.96
CA LEU A 267 7.26 47.60 24.32
C LEU A 267 8.18 46.93 25.32
N VAL A 268 8.48 45.64 25.17
CA VAL A 268 9.31 44.89 26.13
C VAL A 268 10.75 45.40 26.15
N PHE A 269 11.37 45.66 24.99
CA PHE A 269 12.73 46.18 24.89
C PHE A 269 12.84 47.61 25.43
N TRP A 270 11.84 48.47 25.19
CA TRP A 270 11.82 49.83 25.75
C TRP A 270 11.73 49.80 27.27
N LEU A 271 10.90 48.92 27.85
CA LEU A 271 10.80 48.80 29.32
C LEU A 271 12.08 48.21 29.93
N LEU A 272 12.73 47.23 29.28
CA LEU A 272 14.04 46.71 29.70
C LEU A 272 15.10 47.80 29.67
N ALA A 273 15.16 48.59 28.57
CA ALA A 273 16.11 49.71 28.45
C ALA A 273 15.86 50.79 29.52
N SER A 274 14.59 51.14 29.78
CA SER A 274 14.24 52.10 30.82
C SER A 274 14.59 51.61 32.23
N ALA A 275 14.40 50.32 32.51
CA ALA A 275 14.78 49.70 33.78
C ALA A 275 16.31 49.68 33.97
N ALA A 276 17.06 49.42 32.90
CA ALA A 276 18.53 49.46 32.90
C ALA A 276 19.05 50.89 33.12
N ALA A 277 18.49 51.88 32.40
CA ALA A 277 18.85 53.29 32.57
C ALA A 277 18.53 53.81 33.96
N ALA A 278 17.48 53.32 34.59
CA ALA A 278 17.13 53.64 35.98
C ALA A 278 17.95 52.86 37.03
N GLY A 279 18.92 52.03 36.63
CA GLY A 279 19.76 51.23 37.54
C GLY A 279 18.99 50.12 38.30
N ARG A 280 17.77 49.77 37.88
CA ARG A 280 16.94 48.73 38.53
C ARG A 280 17.38 47.32 38.21
N ILE A 281 18.09 47.14 37.12
CA ILE A 281 18.66 45.85 36.67
C ILE A 281 20.13 46.05 36.29
N SER A 282 20.97 45.06 36.60
CA SER A 282 22.37 45.04 36.24
C SER A 282 22.61 44.76 34.75
N LEU A 283 23.78 45.09 34.22
CA LEU A 283 24.10 44.83 32.82
C LEU A 283 24.04 43.31 32.48
N GLY A 284 24.48 42.46 33.41
CA GLY A 284 24.33 41.00 33.26
C GLY A 284 22.88 40.54 33.13
N GLU A 285 21.99 41.10 33.98
CA GLU A 285 20.54 40.84 33.91
C GLU A 285 19.91 41.36 32.63
N VAL A 286 20.35 42.51 32.11
CA VAL A 286 19.91 43.03 30.79
C VAL A 286 20.21 42.01 29.70
N VAL A 287 21.42 41.44 29.68
CA VAL A 287 21.79 40.42 28.67
C VAL A 287 20.91 39.20 28.78
N VAL A 288 20.66 38.70 30.01
CA VAL A 288 19.76 37.54 30.22
C VAL A 288 18.36 37.82 29.70
N TYR A 289 17.76 38.96 30.09
CA TYR A 289 16.36 39.26 29.75
C TYR A 289 16.17 39.62 28.29
N VAL A 290 17.16 40.28 27.64
CA VAL A 290 17.12 40.56 26.20
C VAL A 290 17.21 39.27 25.41
N GLN A 291 18.16 38.39 25.74
CA GLN A 291 18.27 37.10 25.08
C GLN A 291 17.04 36.22 25.30
N SER A 292 16.48 36.24 26.51
CA SER A 292 15.25 35.52 26.82
C SER A 292 14.04 36.08 26.06
N ALA A 293 13.92 37.43 25.93
CA ALA A 293 12.86 38.06 25.16
C ALA A 293 12.92 37.65 23.66
N VAL A 294 14.13 37.62 23.07
CA VAL A 294 14.34 37.07 21.73
C VAL A 294 14.01 35.59 21.69
N GLY A 295 14.43 34.81 22.69
CA GLY A 295 14.18 33.37 22.77
C GLY A 295 12.70 33.00 22.85
N VAL A 296 11.84 33.85 23.44
CA VAL A 296 10.38 33.61 23.43
C VAL A 296 9.80 33.53 22.03
N SER A 297 10.43 34.21 21.05
CA SER A 297 10.02 34.12 19.64
C SER A 297 10.07 32.70 19.07
N MET A 298 10.94 31.83 19.62
CA MET A 298 11.08 30.45 19.17
C MET A 298 9.77 29.65 19.31
N ILE A 299 8.83 30.07 20.17
CA ILE A 299 7.50 29.43 20.29
C ILE A 299 6.72 29.46 18.96
N ALA A 300 7.00 30.43 18.09
CA ALA A 300 6.26 30.63 16.84
C ALA A 300 6.93 30.02 15.60
N PHE A 301 8.21 29.70 15.65
CA PHE A 301 8.98 29.30 14.43
C PHE A 301 9.01 27.80 14.15
N GLY A 302 8.36 26.95 14.95
CA GLY A 302 8.39 25.52 14.72
C GLY A 302 7.62 25.10 13.44
N GLY A 303 8.30 24.58 12.45
CA GLY A 303 7.71 23.81 11.33
C GLY A 303 7.01 22.51 11.77
N PHE A 304 6.82 22.39 13.06
CA PHE A 304 6.26 21.27 13.80
C PHE A 304 4.92 20.77 13.27
N SER A 305 3.98 21.67 13.01
CA SER A 305 2.62 21.26 12.61
C SER A 305 2.58 20.63 11.22
N TRP A 306 3.33 21.16 10.27
CA TRP A 306 3.36 20.64 8.91
C TRP A 306 4.03 19.26 8.84
N ALA A 307 5.20 19.11 9.45
CA ALA A 307 5.92 17.85 9.49
C ALA A 307 5.15 16.77 10.27
N LEU A 308 4.53 17.18 11.38
CA LEU A 308 3.72 16.29 12.21
C LEU A 308 2.45 15.83 11.47
N ASP A 309 1.75 16.72 10.76
CA ASP A 309 0.58 16.34 9.96
C ASP A 309 0.97 15.35 8.85
N GLY A 310 2.10 15.60 8.17
CA GLY A 310 2.63 14.70 7.14
C GLY A 310 3.00 13.32 7.69
N ALA A 311 3.65 13.27 8.85
CA ALA A 311 4.07 12.02 9.49
C ALA A 311 2.91 11.28 10.19
N ALA A 312 1.96 12.00 10.78
CA ALA A 312 0.86 11.40 11.53
C ALA A 312 -0.23 10.79 10.63
N ALA A 313 -0.41 11.30 9.41
CA ALA A 313 -1.42 10.80 8.48
C ALA A 313 -1.19 9.32 8.07
N PRO A 314 -0.01 8.92 7.57
CA PRO A 314 0.25 7.53 7.23
C PRO A 314 0.24 6.60 8.45
N VAL A 315 0.79 7.03 9.59
CA VAL A 315 0.69 6.26 10.84
C VAL A 315 -0.75 5.98 11.21
N ALA A 316 -1.60 7.00 11.17
CA ALA A 316 -3.03 6.85 11.46
C ALA A 316 -3.74 5.97 10.43
N ALA A 317 -3.33 6.00 9.15
CA ALA A 317 -3.86 5.14 8.10
C ALA A 317 -3.50 3.66 8.36
N VAL A 318 -2.22 3.34 8.59
CA VAL A 318 -1.78 1.96 8.89
C VAL A 318 -2.49 1.40 10.12
N LEU A 319 -2.57 2.18 11.21
CA LEU A 319 -3.24 1.75 12.44
C LEU A 319 -4.76 1.56 12.29
N ARG A 320 -5.40 2.21 11.30
CA ARG A 320 -6.81 1.95 10.96
C ARG A 320 -6.96 0.75 10.06
N LEU A 321 -6.06 0.61 9.06
CA LEU A 321 -6.10 -0.46 8.08
C LEU A 321 -5.92 -1.84 8.72
N GLU A 322 -4.96 -2.01 9.62
CA GLU A 322 -4.67 -3.32 10.22
C GLU A 322 -5.91 -4.02 10.80
N PRO A 323 -6.71 -3.43 11.71
CA PRO A 323 -7.91 -4.08 12.24
C PRO A 323 -9.05 -4.16 11.22
N ALA A 324 -9.12 -3.24 10.25
CA ALA A 324 -10.16 -3.25 9.22
C ALA A 324 -9.91 -4.36 8.19
N MET A 325 -8.68 -4.48 7.68
CA MET A 325 -8.27 -5.54 6.76
C MET A 325 -8.40 -6.93 7.40
N ARG A 326 -7.98 -7.07 8.67
CA ARG A 326 -8.13 -8.32 9.41
C ARG A 326 -9.60 -8.77 9.49
N ARG A 327 -10.54 -7.82 9.66
CA ARG A 327 -11.99 -8.14 9.69
C ARG A 327 -12.54 -8.44 8.30
N ALA A 328 -12.21 -7.63 7.31
CA ALA A 328 -12.72 -7.77 5.94
C ALA A 328 -12.18 -9.02 5.22
N GLY A 329 -10.93 -9.43 5.54
CA GLY A 329 -10.32 -10.64 5.01
C GLY A 329 -10.45 -11.87 5.92
N ALA A 330 -11.26 -11.80 6.97
CA ALA A 330 -11.40 -12.90 7.92
C ALA A 330 -12.14 -14.09 7.30
N LEU A 331 -11.51 -15.26 7.36
CA LEU A 331 -12.15 -16.56 7.16
C LEU A 331 -11.87 -17.42 8.39
N ARG A 332 -12.89 -18.10 8.87
CA ARG A 332 -12.73 -19.01 10.02
C ARG A 332 -12.07 -20.31 9.55
N SER A 333 -10.89 -20.67 10.08
CA SER A 333 -10.32 -21.99 9.88
C SER A 333 -11.06 -23.00 10.75
N GLY A 334 -11.39 -24.15 10.17
CA GLY A 334 -11.85 -25.30 10.93
C GLY A 334 -10.65 -26.02 11.60
N HIS A 335 -10.93 -27.18 12.16
CA HIS A 335 -9.93 -27.97 12.91
C HIS A 335 -9.66 -29.34 12.29
N ARG A 336 -10.44 -29.76 11.28
CA ARG A 336 -10.28 -31.06 10.63
C ARG A 336 -9.19 -30.98 9.56
N PRO A 337 -8.17 -31.84 9.60
CA PRO A 337 -7.17 -31.90 8.54
C PRO A 337 -7.81 -32.34 7.22
N ALA A 338 -7.27 -31.89 6.12
CA ALA A 338 -7.73 -32.24 4.77
C ALA A 338 -6.83 -33.30 4.10
N ASP A 339 -6.16 -34.14 4.90
CA ASP A 339 -5.23 -35.14 4.40
C ASP A 339 -5.95 -36.16 3.51
N ALA A 340 -5.33 -36.52 2.39
CA ALA A 340 -5.86 -37.45 1.39
C ALA A 340 -7.27 -37.09 0.82
N THR A 341 -7.73 -35.86 0.95
CA THR A 341 -9.00 -35.41 0.37
C THR A 341 -8.79 -34.68 -0.96
N PRO A 342 -9.78 -34.68 -1.89
CA PRO A 342 -10.99 -35.48 -1.84
C PRO A 342 -10.71 -36.97 -2.16
N ALA A 343 -11.36 -37.87 -1.44
CA ALA A 343 -11.30 -39.33 -1.68
C ALA A 343 -12.56 -39.85 -2.38
N ARG A 344 -13.70 -39.16 -2.26
CA ARG A 344 -14.98 -39.56 -2.86
C ARG A 344 -15.55 -38.52 -3.79
N GLN A 345 -15.75 -37.29 -3.31
CA GLN A 345 -16.37 -36.23 -4.10
C GLN A 345 -16.21 -34.84 -3.47
N ILE A 346 -16.29 -33.83 -4.33
CA ILE A 346 -16.54 -32.43 -3.98
C ILE A 346 -18.00 -32.13 -4.32
N ARG A 347 -18.77 -31.60 -3.39
CA ARG A 347 -20.18 -31.26 -3.61
C ARG A 347 -20.48 -29.82 -3.22
N LEU A 348 -20.95 -29.02 -4.16
CA LEU A 348 -21.55 -27.74 -3.90
C LEU A 348 -23.05 -27.98 -3.73
N ARG A 349 -23.61 -27.60 -2.58
CA ARG A 349 -25.02 -27.85 -2.23
C ARG A 349 -25.72 -26.53 -1.92
N ASP A 350 -26.66 -26.17 -2.77
CA ASP A 350 -27.50 -24.95 -2.63
C ASP A 350 -26.67 -23.67 -2.41
N VAL A 351 -25.56 -23.55 -3.12
CA VAL A 351 -24.59 -22.47 -2.93
C VAL A 351 -25.11 -21.18 -3.54
N THR A 352 -25.25 -20.13 -2.71
CA THR A 352 -25.51 -18.76 -3.15
C THR A 352 -24.32 -17.87 -2.79
N PHE A 353 -23.87 -17.10 -3.79
CA PHE A 353 -22.72 -16.21 -3.61
C PHE A 353 -22.86 -14.90 -4.40
N ALA A 354 -22.55 -13.80 -3.72
CA ALA A 354 -22.31 -12.48 -4.31
C ALA A 354 -20.99 -11.90 -3.77
N TYR A 355 -20.26 -11.17 -4.59
CA TYR A 355 -19.07 -10.47 -4.11
C TYR A 355 -19.46 -9.36 -3.12
N PRO A 356 -18.61 -9.07 -2.10
CA PRO A 356 -18.82 -7.92 -1.23
C PRO A 356 -19.01 -6.64 -2.03
N ALA A 357 -19.88 -5.74 -1.54
CA ALA A 357 -20.10 -4.46 -2.19
C ALA A 357 -18.77 -3.70 -2.31
N GLY A 358 -18.34 -3.42 -3.54
CA GLY A 358 -17.10 -2.71 -3.80
C GLY A 358 -15.98 -3.52 -4.44
N ALA A 359 -16.09 -4.84 -4.56
CA ALA A 359 -15.16 -5.64 -5.35
C ALA A 359 -15.13 -5.17 -6.82
N SER A 360 -13.90 -5.02 -7.37
CA SER A 360 -13.58 -4.35 -8.64
C SER A 360 -14.12 -5.00 -9.91
N THR A 361 -15.24 -5.67 -9.88
CA THR A 361 -15.87 -6.24 -11.07
C THR A 361 -17.14 -5.44 -11.37
N PRO A 362 -17.27 -4.83 -12.54
CA PRO A 362 -18.52 -4.20 -12.91
C PRO A 362 -19.57 -5.29 -13.16
N PRO A 363 -20.80 -5.14 -12.80
CA PRO A 363 -21.47 -4.01 -12.19
C PRO A 363 -22.48 -4.38 -11.10
N SER A 364 -23.13 -3.40 -10.58
CA SER A 364 -24.27 -3.51 -9.66
C SER A 364 -23.93 -4.18 -8.33
N THR A 365 -23.60 -3.33 -7.36
CA THR A 365 -23.57 -3.64 -5.93
C THR A 365 -24.55 -4.73 -5.53
N GLY A 366 -24.02 -5.90 -5.16
CA GLY A 366 -24.84 -6.96 -4.57
C GLY A 366 -25.52 -7.94 -5.55
N ALA A 367 -25.17 -7.93 -6.86
CA ALA A 367 -25.72 -8.93 -7.77
C ALA A 367 -25.21 -10.34 -7.41
N THR A 368 -26.13 -11.25 -7.19
CA THR A 368 -25.84 -12.67 -6.95
C THR A 368 -25.16 -13.25 -8.19
N VAL A 369 -23.99 -13.86 -8.02
CA VAL A 369 -23.22 -14.49 -9.08
C VAL A 369 -23.54 -15.96 -9.22
N LEU A 370 -23.75 -16.64 -8.09
CA LEU A 370 -24.23 -18.03 -8.04
C LEU A 370 -25.52 -18.04 -7.22
N GLU A 371 -26.55 -18.69 -7.74
CA GLU A 371 -27.87 -18.73 -7.12
C GLU A 371 -28.38 -20.18 -7.06
N HIS A 372 -28.55 -20.70 -5.83
CA HIS A 372 -28.98 -22.08 -5.60
C HIS A 372 -28.18 -23.09 -6.45
N PHE A 373 -26.86 -22.94 -6.41
CA PHE A 373 -25.95 -23.68 -7.25
C PHE A 373 -25.67 -25.08 -6.67
N ASP A 374 -26.01 -26.12 -7.43
CA ASP A 374 -25.76 -27.52 -7.08
C ASP A 374 -24.84 -28.16 -8.13
N LEU A 375 -23.76 -28.77 -7.66
CA LEU A 375 -22.81 -29.50 -8.51
C LEU A 375 -22.08 -30.57 -7.69
N THR A 376 -21.98 -31.76 -8.23
CA THR A 376 -21.18 -32.84 -7.63
C THR A 376 -20.06 -33.24 -8.58
N ILE A 377 -18.83 -33.29 -8.07
CA ILE A 377 -17.60 -33.63 -8.80
C ILE A 377 -17.01 -34.88 -8.13
N PRO A 378 -17.02 -36.04 -8.79
CA PRO A 378 -16.39 -37.24 -8.27
C PRO A 378 -14.87 -37.05 -8.10
N ALA A 379 -14.29 -37.58 -7.03
CA ALA A 379 -12.85 -37.53 -6.82
C ALA A 379 -12.12 -38.32 -7.92
N GLY A 380 -10.95 -37.80 -8.34
CA GLY A 380 -10.14 -38.43 -9.38
C GLY A 380 -10.73 -38.31 -10.79
N SER A 381 -11.81 -37.53 -10.98
CA SER A 381 -12.37 -37.26 -12.30
C SER A 381 -12.01 -35.86 -12.80
N SER A 382 -12.14 -35.66 -14.12
CA SER A 382 -11.98 -34.37 -14.76
C SER A 382 -13.36 -33.76 -15.09
N LEU A 383 -13.57 -32.51 -14.67
CA LEU A 383 -14.76 -31.72 -14.97
C LEU A 383 -14.39 -30.47 -15.76
N ALA A 384 -14.98 -30.30 -16.94
CA ALA A 384 -14.89 -29.04 -17.66
C ALA A 384 -16.11 -28.15 -17.34
N ILE A 385 -15.87 -26.87 -17.03
CA ILE A 385 -16.92 -25.85 -16.81
C ILE A 385 -16.89 -24.90 -18.00
N VAL A 386 -18.00 -24.86 -18.75
CA VAL A 386 -18.18 -23.97 -19.91
C VAL A 386 -19.35 -23.01 -19.67
N GLY A 387 -19.39 -21.90 -20.39
CA GLY A 387 -20.47 -20.92 -20.28
C GLY A 387 -20.01 -19.53 -20.70
N GLN A 388 -20.97 -18.61 -20.81
CA GLN A 388 -20.69 -17.22 -21.21
C GLN A 388 -19.81 -16.49 -20.18
N ASN A 389 -19.20 -15.36 -20.62
CA ASN A 389 -18.47 -14.49 -19.70
C ASN A 389 -19.43 -13.94 -18.64
N GLY A 390 -18.99 -13.93 -17.38
CA GLY A 390 -19.85 -13.51 -16.27
C GLY A 390 -20.79 -14.59 -15.71
N ALA A 391 -20.81 -15.82 -16.26
CA ALA A 391 -21.67 -16.89 -15.75
C ALA A 391 -21.29 -17.42 -14.36
N GLY A 392 -20.15 -17.02 -13.77
CA GLY A 392 -19.72 -17.45 -12.43
C GLY A 392 -18.61 -18.52 -12.42
N LYS A 393 -18.01 -18.86 -13.58
CA LYS A 393 -16.98 -19.94 -13.68
C LYS A 393 -15.78 -19.71 -12.75
N THR A 394 -15.11 -18.57 -12.86
CA THR A 394 -13.96 -18.20 -11.99
C THR A 394 -14.38 -18.06 -10.53
N THR A 395 -15.64 -17.70 -10.26
CA THR A 395 -16.17 -17.64 -8.90
C THR A 395 -16.21 -19.01 -8.23
N ILE A 396 -16.57 -20.07 -8.97
CA ILE A 396 -16.53 -21.46 -8.46
C ILE A 396 -15.09 -21.82 -8.09
N ALA A 397 -14.09 -21.50 -8.94
CA ALA A 397 -12.70 -21.75 -8.64
C ALA A 397 -12.24 -21.01 -7.37
N LYS A 398 -12.60 -19.74 -7.23
CA LYS A 398 -12.27 -18.93 -6.03
C LYS A 398 -12.91 -19.50 -4.77
N LEU A 399 -14.14 -19.99 -4.83
CA LEU A 399 -14.83 -20.64 -3.71
C LEU A 399 -14.19 -21.99 -3.34
N LEU A 400 -13.80 -22.80 -4.31
CA LEU A 400 -13.11 -24.06 -4.08
C LEU A 400 -11.70 -23.86 -3.50
N CYS A 401 -10.97 -22.80 -3.88
CA CYS A 401 -9.74 -22.37 -3.23
C CYS A 401 -9.98 -21.74 -1.84
N ARG A 402 -11.25 -21.60 -1.46
CA ARG A 402 -11.68 -20.94 -0.22
C ARG A 402 -11.05 -19.56 -0.05
N LEU A 403 -11.03 -18.76 -1.13
CA LEU A 403 -10.71 -17.34 -1.09
C LEU A 403 -11.89 -16.52 -0.54
N TYR A 404 -13.09 -17.10 -0.62
CA TYR A 404 -14.36 -16.63 -0.07
C TYR A 404 -15.14 -17.80 0.49
N ASP A 405 -16.01 -17.55 1.47
CA ASP A 405 -17.04 -18.49 1.89
C ASP A 405 -18.39 -18.11 1.23
N PRO A 406 -19.26 -19.07 0.88
CA PRO A 406 -20.58 -18.78 0.34
C PRO A 406 -21.48 -18.13 1.40
N GLN A 407 -22.45 -17.29 0.96
CA GLN A 407 -23.41 -16.64 1.84
C GLN A 407 -24.47 -17.63 2.35
N SER A 408 -24.88 -18.57 1.50
CA SER A 408 -25.77 -19.67 1.91
C SER A 408 -25.33 -20.96 1.21
N GLY A 409 -25.83 -22.10 1.70
CA GLY A 409 -25.43 -23.40 1.24
C GLY A 409 -24.09 -23.87 1.81
N ALA A 410 -23.56 -24.93 1.25
CA ALA A 410 -22.32 -25.56 1.70
C ALA A 410 -21.49 -26.11 0.53
N ILE A 411 -20.18 -26.05 0.67
CA ILE A 411 -19.23 -26.77 -0.17
C ILE A 411 -18.69 -27.91 0.67
N GLU A 412 -19.00 -29.14 0.27
CA GLU A 412 -18.68 -30.33 1.04
C GLU A 412 -17.56 -31.12 0.33
N ILE A 413 -16.54 -31.47 1.09
CA ILE A 413 -15.45 -32.35 0.68
C ILE A 413 -15.65 -33.68 1.38
N ASP A 414 -16.00 -34.73 0.66
CA ASP A 414 -16.33 -36.06 1.21
C ASP A 414 -17.45 -36.04 2.28
N GLY A 415 -18.37 -35.07 2.19
CA GLY A 415 -19.47 -34.87 3.13
C GLY A 415 -19.13 -33.98 4.33
N VAL A 416 -17.93 -33.39 4.38
CA VAL A 416 -17.52 -32.41 5.40
C VAL A 416 -17.55 -31.03 4.79
N ASP A 417 -18.20 -30.08 5.45
CA ASP A 417 -18.21 -28.69 4.99
C ASP A 417 -16.77 -28.15 4.97
N ILE A 418 -16.38 -27.50 3.87
CA ILE A 418 -15.05 -26.91 3.68
C ILE A 418 -14.68 -25.93 4.83
N ARG A 419 -15.69 -25.33 5.47
CA ARG A 419 -15.54 -24.42 6.62
C ARG A 419 -15.09 -25.13 7.90
N GLU A 420 -15.31 -26.44 8.00
CA GLU A 420 -14.84 -27.27 9.13
C GLU A 420 -13.41 -27.78 8.94
N LEU A 421 -12.90 -27.74 7.70
CA LEU A 421 -11.52 -28.12 7.40
C LEU A 421 -10.53 -27.04 7.86
N ASP A 422 -9.35 -27.48 8.31
CA ASP A 422 -8.23 -26.55 8.49
C ASP A 422 -7.87 -25.92 7.16
N LEU A 423 -7.85 -24.59 7.13
CA LEU A 423 -7.72 -23.82 5.90
C LEU A 423 -6.36 -24.03 5.21
N ALA A 424 -5.28 -24.12 5.98
CA ALA A 424 -3.94 -24.34 5.44
C ALA A 424 -3.82 -25.76 4.89
N SER A 425 -4.33 -26.77 5.64
CA SER A 425 -4.39 -28.16 5.20
C SER A 425 -5.22 -28.30 3.91
N TRP A 426 -6.40 -27.66 3.82
CA TRP A 426 -7.19 -27.68 2.58
C TRP A 426 -6.44 -27.05 1.40
N ARG A 427 -5.87 -25.84 1.58
CA ARG A 427 -5.17 -25.14 0.50
C ARG A 427 -3.93 -25.88 0.02
N SER A 428 -3.26 -26.64 0.87
CA SER A 428 -2.14 -27.50 0.44
C SER A 428 -2.59 -28.64 -0.48
N ARG A 429 -3.90 -28.97 -0.46
CA ARG A 429 -4.50 -29.99 -1.35
C ARG A 429 -4.93 -29.42 -2.70
N VAL A 430 -4.91 -28.09 -2.89
CA VAL A 430 -5.41 -27.40 -4.09
C VAL A 430 -4.27 -26.76 -4.86
N ALA A 431 -4.07 -27.15 -6.11
CA ALA A 431 -3.23 -26.46 -7.08
C ALA A 431 -4.12 -25.65 -8.02
N ALA A 432 -3.89 -24.34 -8.14
CA ALA A 432 -4.71 -23.47 -8.98
C ALA A 432 -3.87 -22.64 -9.95
N VAL A 433 -4.31 -22.53 -11.20
CA VAL A 433 -3.82 -21.58 -12.20
C VAL A 433 -5.01 -20.71 -12.59
N PHE A 434 -4.96 -19.43 -12.22
CA PHE A 434 -5.93 -18.42 -12.63
C PHE A 434 -5.49 -17.76 -13.95
N GLN A 435 -6.42 -17.11 -14.64
CA GLN A 435 -6.15 -16.40 -15.90
C GLN A 435 -5.10 -15.29 -15.73
N ASP A 436 -5.13 -14.61 -14.58
CA ASP A 436 -4.22 -13.54 -14.15
C ASP A 436 -3.12 -14.04 -13.19
N PHE A 437 -2.49 -15.15 -13.55
CA PHE A 437 -1.43 -15.75 -12.72
C PHE A 437 -0.25 -14.80 -12.48
N ILE A 438 0.34 -14.88 -11.28
CA ILE A 438 1.46 -14.05 -10.88
C ILE A 438 2.74 -14.41 -11.61
N ARG A 439 3.49 -13.39 -12.03
CA ARG A 439 4.85 -13.47 -12.59
C ARG A 439 5.81 -12.94 -11.52
N LEU A 440 6.60 -13.83 -10.94
CA LEU A 440 7.53 -13.44 -9.89
C LEU A 440 8.88 -13.06 -10.53
N GLU A 441 9.42 -11.90 -10.15
CA GLU A 441 10.79 -11.49 -10.52
C GLU A 441 11.82 -12.26 -9.70
N LEU A 442 11.77 -13.58 -9.79
CA LEU A 442 12.57 -14.54 -9.03
C LEU A 442 13.18 -15.57 -9.99
N PRO A 443 14.15 -16.39 -9.54
CA PRO A 443 14.65 -17.53 -10.30
C PRO A 443 13.54 -18.46 -10.80
N LEU A 444 13.80 -19.14 -11.93
CA LEU A 444 12.83 -20.07 -12.52
C LEU A 444 12.37 -21.14 -11.52
N ARG A 445 13.29 -21.69 -10.69
CA ARG A 445 12.96 -22.66 -9.62
C ARG A 445 11.91 -22.13 -8.66
N ASP A 446 12.06 -20.86 -8.22
CA ASP A 446 11.15 -20.23 -7.25
C ASP A 446 9.83 -19.83 -7.91
N ASN A 447 9.82 -19.59 -9.21
CA ASN A 447 8.60 -19.39 -9.98
C ASN A 447 7.77 -20.67 -10.09
N VAL A 448 8.41 -21.84 -10.13
CA VAL A 448 7.74 -23.14 -10.19
C VAL A 448 7.37 -23.66 -8.80
N ALA A 449 8.25 -23.52 -7.83
CA ALA A 449 8.04 -24.00 -6.47
C ALA A 449 8.42 -22.93 -5.43
N PRO A 450 7.59 -21.89 -5.23
CA PRO A 450 7.92 -20.77 -4.34
C PRO A 450 8.04 -21.19 -2.86
N ALA A 451 7.41 -22.29 -2.46
CA ALA A 451 7.58 -22.87 -1.11
C ALA A 451 8.79 -23.80 -0.99
N GLY A 452 9.55 -23.96 -2.07
CA GLY A 452 10.68 -24.89 -2.18
C GLY A 452 10.25 -26.31 -2.60
N ALA A 453 11.04 -26.90 -3.49
CA ALA A 453 10.94 -28.30 -3.88
C ALA A 453 12.34 -28.80 -4.33
N PRO A 454 12.60 -30.13 -4.32
CA PRO A 454 13.80 -30.70 -4.93
C PRO A 454 13.91 -30.35 -6.42
N ASP A 455 15.12 -30.14 -6.91
CA ASP A 455 15.37 -29.74 -8.31
C ASP A 455 14.85 -30.76 -9.32
N ASP A 456 14.85 -32.03 -9.01
CA ASP A 456 14.30 -33.10 -9.85
C ASP A 456 12.78 -32.95 -10.00
N ALA A 457 12.06 -32.63 -8.95
CA ALA A 457 10.62 -32.37 -8.99
C ALA A 457 10.30 -31.10 -9.80
N VAL A 458 11.11 -30.05 -9.66
CA VAL A 458 10.97 -28.81 -10.45
C VAL A 458 11.20 -29.11 -11.95
N ARG A 459 12.25 -29.87 -12.29
CA ARG A 459 12.54 -30.27 -13.69
C ARG A 459 11.44 -31.12 -14.30
N ALA A 460 10.94 -32.11 -13.55
CA ALA A 460 9.84 -32.96 -14.00
C ALA A 460 8.55 -32.15 -14.25
N ALA A 461 8.25 -31.18 -13.40
CA ALA A 461 7.11 -30.28 -13.57
C ALA A 461 7.28 -29.38 -14.81
N LEU A 462 8.49 -28.83 -15.02
CA LEU A 462 8.81 -28.04 -16.23
C LEU A 462 8.70 -28.88 -17.51
N GLU A 463 9.19 -30.11 -17.50
CA GLU A 463 9.11 -31.03 -18.63
C GLU A 463 7.64 -31.34 -18.98
N SER A 464 6.85 -31.70 -17.98
CA SER A 464 5.42 -31.97 -18.14
C SER A 464 4.62 -30.76 -18.66
N ALA A 465 5.03 -29.55 -18.28
CA ALA A 465 4.44 -28.31 -18.79
C ALA A 465 5.01 -27.83 -20.13
N GLY A 466 5.94 -28.57 -20.77
CA GLY A 466 6.61 -28.16 -22.00
C GLY A 466 7.49 -26.92 -21.82
N ALA A 467 8.08 -26.75 -20.65
CA ALA A 467 8.85 -25.58 -20.23
C ALA A 467 10.34 -25.90 -19.92
N ALA A 468 10.80 -27.12 -20.21
CA ALA A 468 12.15 -27.59 -19.82
C ALA A 468 13.31 -26.72 -20.34
N ASN A 469 13.16 -26.11 -21.50
CA ASN A 469 14.21 -25.34 -22.18
C ASN A 469 14.02 -23.82 -22.11
N LEU A 470 13.22 -23.29 -21.19
CA LEU A 470 12.94 -21.85 -21.14
C LEU A 470 14.12 -21.04 -20.58
N ALA A 471 14.74 -21.51 -19.51
CA ALA A 471 15.90 -20.91 -18.84
C ALA A 471 16.55 -21.92 -17.89
N ALA A 472 17.75 -21.60 -17.38
CA ALA A 472 18.34 -22.36 -16.28
C ALA A 472 17.55 -22.10 -14.99
N LEU A 473 17.56 -23.07 -14.05
CA LEU A 473 16.74 -22.98 -12.81
C LEU A 473 17.05 -21.74 -11.96
N ASP A 474 18.31 -21.25 -12.00
CA ASP A 474 18.76 -20.10 -11.23
C ASP A 474 18.59 -18.77 -11.98
N THR A 475 18.12 -18.79 -13.24
CA THR A 475 17.90 -17.58 -14.02
C THR A 475 16.70 -16.81 -13.49
N VAL A 476 16.92 -15.53 -13.14
CA VAL A 476 15.85 -14.61 -12.72
C VAL A 476 14.97 -14.26 -13.92
N LEU A 477 13.66 -14.42 -13.78
CA LEU A 477 12.69 -14.17 -14.85
C LEU A 477 12.25 -12.69 -14.87
N ALA A 478 13.22 -11.78 -15.01
CA ALA A 478 13.01 -10.34 -15.17
C ALA A 478 14.19 -9.68 -15.86
N ARG A 479 13.93 -8.73 -16.77
CA ARG A 479 15.00 -8.03 -17.54
C ARG A 479 15.81 -7.04 -16.70
N GLY A 480 15.32 -6.62 -15.54
CA GLY A 480 15.97 -5.63 -14.68
C GLY A 480 17.13 -6.18 -13.86
N TYR A 481 17.45 -7.46 -13.94
CA TYR A 481 18.47 -8.13 -13.14
C TYR A 481 19.62 -8.64 -14.04
N ASP A 482 20.85 -8.59 -13.51
CA ASP A 482 22.04 -9.10 -14.22
C ASP A 482 21.87 -10.58 -14.56
N GLY A 483 22.01 -10.93 -15.84
CA GLY A 483 21.76 -12.28 -16.35
C GLY A 483 20.29 -12.70 -16.35
N GLY A 484 19.38 -11.80 -16.02
CA GLY A 484 17.93 -12.06 -16.03
C GLY A 484 17.36 -12.08 -17.44
N THR A 485 16.24 -12.78 -17.61
CA THR A 485 15.49 -12.88 -18.87
C THR A 485 14.00 -12.70 -18.63
N ASP A 486 13.29 -12.19 -19.63
CA ASP A 486 11.82 -12.13 -19.61
C ASP A 486 11.26 -13.15 -20.59
N LEU A 487 10.12 -13.69 -20.27
CA LEU A 487 9.46 -14.72 -21.04
C LEU A 487 8.28 -14.13 -21.84
N SER A 488 7.97 -14.75 -22.99
CA SER A 488 6.72 -14.45 -23.69
C SER A 488 5.50 -14.87 -22.87
N GLY A 489 4.30 -14.33 -23.20
CA GLY A 489 3.07 -14.68 -22.49
C GLY A 489 2.80 -16.20 -22.43
N GLY A 490 2.97 -16.90 -23.56
CA GLY A 490 2.81 -18.36 -23.61
C GLY A 490 3.88 -19.12 -22.81
N GLN A 491 5.11 -18.60 -22.73
CA GLN A 491 6.16 -19.20 -21.90
C GLN A 491 5.85 -19.00 -20.40
N TRP A 492 5.39 -17.81 -20.00
CA TRP A 492 4.92 -17.55 -18.64
C TRP A 492 3.75 -18.47 -18.25
N GLN A 493 2.84 -18.74 -19.19
CA GLN A 493 1.73 -19.67 -18.96
C GLN A 493 2.22 -21.10 -18.69
N ARG A 494 3.24 -21.58 -19.43
CA ARG A 494 3.87 -22.88 -19.17
C ARG A 494 4.54 -22.91 -17.78
N VAL A 495 5.16 -21.84 -17.33
CA VAL A 495 5.71 -21.73 -15.96
C VAL A 495 4.60 -21.82 -14.92
N ALA A 496 3.46 -21.15 -15.15
CA ALA A 496 2.31 -21.24 -14.23
C ALA A 496 1.72 -22.66 -14.18
N LEU A 497 1.66 -23.37 -15.32
CA LEU A 497 1.27 -24.78 -15.37
C LEU A 497 2.29 -25.68 -14.63
N ALA A 498 3.60 -25.44 -14.84
CA ALA A 498 4.64 -26.16 -14.10
C ALA A 498 4.50 -25.98 -12.58
N ARG A 499 4.12 -24.76 -12.12
CA ARG A 499 3.83 -24.50 -10.69
C ARG A 499 2.69 -25.38 -10.16
N ALA A 500 1.60 -25.51 -10.93
CA ALA A 500 0.50 -26.39 -10.53
C ALA A 500 0.92 -27.87 -10.51
N LEU A 501 1.69 -28.32 -11.49
CA LEU A 501 2.19 -29.70 -11.57
C LEU A 501 3.21 -30.00 -10.46
N ALA A 502 4.07 -29.07 -10.08
CA ALA A 502 4.94 -29.19 -8.93
C ALA A 502 4.11 -29.35 -7.62
N ALA A 503 3.03 -28.58 -7.46
CA ALA A 503 2.13 -28.72 -6.33
C ALA A 503 1.44 -30.11 -6.30
N VAL A 504 1.09 -30.69 -7.44
CA VAL A 504 0.56 -32.06 -7.55
C VAL A 504 1.61 -33.07 -7.09
N THR A 505 2.85 -32.94 -7.51
CA THR A 505 3.96 -33.80 -7.07
C THR A 505 4.18 -33.69 -5.55
N LEU A 506 3.93 -32.51 -4.97
CA LEU A 506 4.03 -32.26 -3.52
C LEU A 506 2.77 -32.66 -2.75
N GLY A 507 1.77 -33.24 -3.40
CA GLY A 507 0.61 -33.85 -2.73
C GLY A 507 -0.72 -33.15 -2.93
N ALA A 508 -0.85 -32.15 -3.84
CA ALA A 508 -2.16 -31.59 -4.17
C ALA A 508 -3.05 -32.66 -4.84
N GLY A 509 -4.31 -32.75 -4.40
CA GLY A 509 -5.29 -33.71 -4.92
C GLY A 509 -6.39 -33.08 -5.77
N VAL A 510 -6.43 -31.74 -5.81
CA VAL A 510 -7.37 -30.94 -6.63
C VAL A 510 -6.59 -30.01 -7.53
N VAL A 511 -6.88 -29.99 -8.81
CA VAL A 511 -6.24 -29.10 -9.79
C VAL A 511 -7.31 -28.22 -10.42
N LEU A 512 -7.14 -26.92 -10.28
CA LEU A 512 -8.04 -25.90 -10.85
C LEU A 512 -7.32 -25.12 -11.94
N LEU A 513 -7.88 -25.12 -13.15
CA LEU A 513 -7.27 -24.50 -14.31
C LEU A 513 -8.28 -23.53 -14.95
N ASP A 514 -8.05 -22.23 -14.77
CA ASP A 514 -8.90 -21.18 -15.36
C ASP A 514 -8.22 -20.61 -16.61
N GLU A 515 -8.74 -21.01 -17.78
CA GLU A 515 -8.23 -20.66 -19.11
C GLU A 515 -6.72 -20.96 -19.31
N PRO A 516 -6.27 -22.19 -19.02
CA PRO A 516 -4.84 -22.51 -18.93
C PRO A 516 -4.07 -22.43 -20.24
N THR A 517 -4.74 -22.22 -21.38
CA THR A 517 -4.15 -22.24 -22.72
C THR A 517 -4.41 -20.97 -23.53
N ALA A 518 -4.93 -19.90 -22.87
CA ALA A 518 -5.37 -18.67 -23.55
C ALA A 518 -4.27 -17.97 -24.39
N GLN A 519 -2.99 -18.13 -24.03
CA GLN A 519 -1.84 -17.49 -24.70
C GLN A 519 -0.98 -18.49 -25.51
N LEU A 520 -1.45 -19.73 -25.69
CA LEU A 520 -0.76 -20.75 -26.46
C LEU A 520 -1.31 -20.84 -27.89
N ASP A 521 -0.46 -21.29 -28.83
CA ASP A 521 -0.86 -21.63 -30.20
C ASP A 521 -1.65 -22.95 -30.24
N VAL A 522 -2.52 -23.10 -31.22
CA VAL A 522 -3.50 -24.23 -31.32
C VAL A 522 -2.82 -25.60 -31.32
N ARG A 523 -1.63 -25.74 -31.94
CA ARG A 523 -0.91 -27.03 -32.00
C ARG A 523 -0.24 -27.37 -30.64
N GLY A 524 0.42 -26.40 -30.04
CA GLY A 524 1.05 -26.56 -28.71
C GLY A 524 0.05 -26.75 -27.58
N GLU A 525 -1.17 -26.23 -27.75
CA GLU A 525 -2.25 -26.35 -26.77
C GLU A 525 -2.68 -27.80 -26.54
N ALA A 526 -2.99 -28.53 -27.60
CA ALA A 526 -3.47 -29.92 -27.49
C ALA A 526 -2.43 -30.83 -26.82
N GLU A 527 -1.16 -30.70 -27.21
CA GLU A 527 -0.08 -31.52 -26.64
C GLU A 527 0.16 -31.22 -25.16
N ILE A 528 0.17 -29.94 -24.78
CA ILE A 528 0.34 -29.54 -23.38
C ILE A 528 -0.85 -30.00 -22.54
N PHE A 529 -2.07 -29.93 -23.09
CA PHE A 529 -3.28 -30.34 -22.39
C PHE A 529 -3.31 -31.87 -22.16
N ASP A 530 -2.94 -32.66 -23.16
CA ASP A 530 -2.84 -34.12 -23.00
C ASP A 530 -1.81 -34.52 -21.95
N ARG A 531 -0.64 -33.88 -21.94
CA ARG A 531 0.39 -34.08 -20.90
C ARG A 531 -0.13 -33.71 -19.52
N LEU A 532 -0.85 -32.61 -19.41
CA LEU A 532 -1.42 -32.13 -18.16
C LEU A 532 -2.48 -33.09 -17.63
N LEU A 533 -3.43 -33.55 -18.46
CA LEU A 533 -4.41 -34.56 -18.08
C LEU A 533 -3.73 -35.88 -17.67
N ALA A 534 -2.68 -36.28 -18.37
CA ALA A 534 -1.92 -37.48 -18.00
C ALA A 534 -1.23 -37.32 -16.62
N ALA A 535 -0.65 -36.16 -16.36
CA ALA A 535 0.03 -35.86 -15.09
C ALA A 535 -0.95 -35.72 -13.90
N THR A 536 -2.21 -35.35 -14.16
CA THR A 536 -3.23 -35.11 -13.13
C THR A 536 -4.28 -36.22 -13.03
N ARG A 537 -4.09 -37.38 -13.67
CA ARG A 537 -5.07 -38.50 -13.71
C ARG A 537 -5.50 -39.00 -12.31
N HIS A 538 -4.67 -38.83 -11.31
CA HIS A 538 -4.93 -39.22 -9.92
C HIS A 538 -5.54 -38.07 -9.10
N CYS A 539 -5.72 -36.92 -9.70
CA CYS A 539 -6.28 -35.72 -9.06
C CYS A 539 -7.72 -35.48 -9.54
N THR A 540 -8.48 -34.74 -8.75
CA THR A 540 -9.73 -34.14 -9.23
C THR A 540 -9.40 -32.88 -10.00
N THR A 541 -9.59 -32.93 -11.33
CA THR A 541 -9.20 -31.80 -12.22
C THR A 541 -10.44 -31.01 -12.63
N ILE A 542 -10.44 -29.71 -12.39
CA ILE A 542 -11.51 -28.80 -12.77
C ILE A 542 -10.93 -27.81 -13.79
N LEU A 543 -11.44 -27.85 -15.01
CA LEU A 543 -11.03 -27.04 -16.13
C LEU A 543 -12.10 -26.00 -16.46
N ILE A 544 -11.77 -24.73 -16.38
CA ILE A 544 -12.60 -23.64 -16.91
C ILE A 544 -12.01 -23.25 -18.27
N SER A 545 -12.77 -23.44 -19.34
CA SER A 545 -12.30 -23.12 -20.69
C SER A 545 -13.47 -22.75 -21.59
N HIS A 546 -13.19 -21.87 -22.54
CA HIS A 546 -14.10 -21.57 -23.64
C HIS A 546 -13.68 -22.28 -24.93
N ARG A 547 -12.61 -23.10 -24.92
CA ARG A 547 -12.08 -23.84 -26.07
C ARG A 547 -12.56 -25.27 -26.04
N PHE A 548 -13.46 -25.63 -26.97
CA PHE A 548 -14.07 -26.95 -27.02
C PHE A 548 -13.09 -28.06 -27.45
N SER A 549 -11.97 -27.72 -28.10
CA SER A 549 -10.86 -28.65 -28.37
C SER A 549 -10.33 -29.33 -27.12
N THR A 550 -10.26 -28.58 -25.99
CA THR A 550 -9.80 -29.07 -24.71
C THR A 550 -10.93 -29.64 -23.84
N VAL A 551 -12.09 -28.99 -23.84
CA VAL A 551 -13.28 -29.35 -23.05
C VAL A 551 -13.79 -30.76 -23.33
N ARG A 552 -13.77 -31.20 -24.57
CA ARG A 552 -14.29 -32.53 -25.01
C ARG A 552 -13.55 -33.73 -24.39
N HIS A 553 -12.32 -33.52 -23.89
CA HIS A 553 -11.50 -34.59 -23.28
C HIS A 553 -11.78 -34.79 -21.80
N ALA A 554 -12.59 -33.92 -21.16
CA ALA A 554 -13.00 -34.09 -19.78
C ALA A 554 -14.03 -35.21 -19.61
N ASP A 555 -13.97 -35.93 -18.47
CA ASP A 555 -14.92 -37.00 -18.16
C ASP A 555 -16.37 -36.49 -18.08
N ARG A 556 -16.54 -35.26 -17.61
CA ARG A 556 -17.83 -34.57 -17.55
C ARG A 556 -17.69 -33.11 -17.92
N ILE A 557 -18.75 -32.55 -18.47
CA ILE A 557 -18.87 -31.15 -18.85
C ILE A 557 -20.08 -30.54 -18.19
N CYS A 558 -19.89 -29.41 -17.50
CA CYS A 558 -20.91 -28.60 -16.86
C CYS A 558 -21.12 -27.32 -17.66
N VAL A 559 -22.31 -27.09 -18.16
CA VAL A 559 -22.70 -25.83 -18.81
C VAL A 559 -23.32 -24.91 -17.78
N LEU A 560 -22.69 -23.74 -17.61
CA LEU A 560 -23.07 -22.73 -16.64
C LEU A 560 -23.71 -21.51 -17.34
N GLU A 561 -24.91 -21.14 -16.92
CA GLU A 561 -25.59 -19.93 -17.39
C GLU A 561 -26.28 -19.24 -16.22
N HIS A 562 -26.10 -17.91 -16.10
CA HIS A 562 -26.68 -17.09 -15.02
C HIS A 562 -26.51 -17.68 -13.61
N GLY A 563 -25.30 -18.20 -13.30
CA GLY A 563 -24.99 -18.74 -11.98
C GLY A 563 -25.64 -20.09 -11.65
N ARG A 564 -26.20 -20.80 -12.64
CA ARG A 564 -26.87 -22.10 -12.48
C ARG A 564 -26.33 -23.12 -13.46
N VAL A 565 -26.34 -24.40 -13.08
CA VAL A 565 -26.05 -25.52 -13.97
C VAL A 565 -27.26 -25.77 -14.85
N ILE A 566 -27.10 -25.67 -16.18
CA ILE A 566 -28.16 -25.92 -17.15
C ILE A 566 -28.04 -27.29 -17.84
N GLU A 567 -26.80 -27.75 -18.05
CA GLU A 567 -26.52 -29.08 -18.64
C GLU A 567 -25.30 -29.68 -17.93
N LEU A 568 -25.32 -31.01 -17.73
CA LEU A 568 -24.23 -31.77 -17.13
C LEU A 568 -24.20 -33.17 -17.74
N GLY A 569 -23.10 -33.53 -18.38
CA GLY A 569 -22.94 -34.83 -19.03
C GLY A 569 -21.57 -35.02 -19.65
N THR A 570 -21.36 -36.11 -20.40
CA THR A 570 -20.21 -36.33 -21.26
C THR A 570 -20.35 -35.52 -22.57
N HIS A 571 -19.27 -35.41 -23.33
CA HIS A 571 -19.32 -34.75 -24.67
C HIS A 571 -20.44 -35.33 -25.53
N ASP A 572 -20.48 -36.65 -25.66
CA ASP A 572 -21.43 -37.33 -26.56
C ASP A 572 -22.89 -37.16 -26.08
N GLU A 573 -23.13 -37.28 -24.79
CA GLU A 573 -24.44 -37.03 -24.19
C GLU A 573 -24.95 -35.60 -24.46
N LEU A 574 -24.11 -34.59 -24.27
CA LEU A 574 -24.47 -33.21 -24.51
C LEU A 574 -24.60 -32.83 -25.98
N MET A 575 -23.83 -33.47 -26.87
CA MET A 575 -24.01 -33.34 -28.30
C MET A 575 -25.33 -33.97 -28.77
N ALA A 576 -25.70 -35.12 -28.19
CA ALA A 576 -26.97 -35.80 -28.50
C ALA A 576 -28.19 -35.03 -27.95
N LEU A 577 -28.03 -34.38 -26.78
CA LEU A 577 -29.07 -33.53 -26.18
C LEU A 577 -29.45 -32.33 -27.07
N ALA A 578 -28.55 -31.91 -27.97
CA ALA A 578 -28.73 -30.79 -28.90
C ALA A 578 -29.10 -29.47 -28.21
N GLY A 579 -28.62 -29.28 -26.98
CA GLY A 579 -28.90 -28.14 -26.14
C GLY A 579 -27.90 -26.97 -26.28
N ARG A 580 -27.63 -26.28 -25.19
CA ARG A 580 -26.74 -25.12 -25.14
C ARG A 580 -25.30 -25.47 -25.43
N TYR A 581 -24.82 -26.62 -24.93
CA TYR A 581 -23.47 -27.12 -25.22
C TYR A 581 -23.22 -27.27 -26.71
N ARG A 582 -24.13 -27.99 -27.42
CA ARG A 582 -24.01 -28.20 -28.86
C ARG A 582 -24.04 -26.87 -29.62
N THR A 583 -24.95 -25.96 -29.26
CA THR A 583 -25.02 -24.64 -29.89
C THR A 583 -23.68 -23.90 -29.79
N MET A 584 -23.07 -23.89 -28.60
CA MET A 584 -21.76 -23.24 -28.39
C MET A 584 -20.64 -23.95 -29.13
N PHE A 585 -20.66 -25.28 -29.17
CA PHE A 585 -19.68 -26.10 -29.90
C PHE A 585 -19.75 -25.81 -31.41
N ASP A 586 -20.93 -25.86 -32.01
CA ASP A 586 -21.16 -25.63 -33.43
C ASP A 586 -20.77 -24.21 -33.85
N LEU A 587 -21.09 -23.19 -33.03
CA LEU A 587 -20.69 -21.81 -33.28
C LEU A 587 -19.16 -21.64 -33.25
N GLN A 588 -18.45 -22.39 -32.42
CA GLN A 588 -16.99 -22.33 -32.38
C GLN A 588 -16.38 -23.13 -33.56
N ALA A 589 -16.94 -24.29 -33.91
CA ALA A 589 -16.50 -25.09 -35.02
C ALA A 589 -16.64 -24.34 -36.36
N GLN A 590 -17.73 -23.59 -36.54
CA GLN A 590 -17.96 -22.76 -37.74
C GLN A 590 -16.88 -21.67 -37.93
N ARG A 591 -16.29 -21.17 -36.88
CA ARG A 591 -15.18 -20.19 -36.96
C ARG A 591 -13.88 -20.77 -37.53
N PHE A 592 -13.73 -22.07 -37.52
CA PHE A 592 -12.56 -22.77 -38.08
C PHE A 592 -12.82 -23.37 -39.49
N ILE A 593 -14.07 -23.35 -39.94
CA ILE A 593 -14.45 -23.70 -41.30
C ILE A 593 -14.53 -22.39 -42.08
N VAL A 594 -13.39 -21.87 -42.54
CA VAL A 594 -13.36 -20.84 -43.60
C VAL A 594 -13.77 -21.55 -44.88
N PRO A 595 -14.82 -21.14 -45.60
CA PRO A 595 -15.10 -21.68 -46.91
C PRO A 595 -13.94 -21.31 -47.84
N ASP A 596 -13.31 -22.31 -48.48
CA ASP A 596 -12.28 -22.13 -49.50
C ASP A 596 -12.81 -21.38 -50.76
N GLU A 597 -14.06 -20.94 -50.76
CA GLU A 597 -14.69 -20.30 -51.90
C GLU A 597 -14.50 -18.78 -52.03
N GLU A 598 -13.98 -18.08 -51.02
CA GLU A 598 -13.75 -16.62 -51.14
C GLU A 598 -12.30 -16.22 -51.47
N LEU A 599 -11.36 -17.15 -51.63
CA LEU A 599 -9.97 -16.85 -52.03
C LEU A 599 -9.71 -16.98 -53.53
N GLY A 600 -10.74 -17.23 -54.33
CA GLY A 600 -10.65 -17.32 -55.77
C GLY A 600 -11.48 -16.27 -56.47
N THR A 601 -11.05 -15.03 -56.49
CA THR A 601 -11.18 -14.08 -57.62
C THR A 601 -10.74 -12.68 -57.18
N THR A 602 -9.86 -12.12 -57.98
CA THR A 602 -9.57 -10.69 -58.16
C THR A 602 -8.30 -10.17 -57.51
N TYR A 603 -7.15 -10.62 -58.00
CA TYR A 603 -6.05 -9.70 -58.23
C TYR A 603 -5.71 -9.75 -59.73
N ASP A 604 -6.53 -9.07 -60.50
CA ASP A 604 -6.10 -8.56 -61.80
C ASP A 604 -6.56 -7.09 -61.92
N VAL A 605 -5.66 -6.28 -62.47
CA VAL A 605 -5.84 -4.88 -62.87
C VAL A 605 -5.69 -3.84 -61.76
N LEU A 606 -4.46 -3.36 -61.59
CA LEU A 606 -4.14 -1.99 -62.05
C LEU A 606 -2.61 -1.84 -62.11
N SER A 607 -2.15 -1.76 -63.33
CA SER A 607 -0.87 -1.20 -63.81
C SER A 607 -0.71 0.27 -63.45
#